data_a551640e0e6f50f5a2a02161ff5f2d86
#
_entry.id   a551640e0e6f50f5a2a02161ff5f2d86
#
_cell.length_a   1.000
_cell.length_b   1.000
_cell.length_c   1.000
_cell.angle_alpha   90.00
_cell.angle_beta   90.00
_cell.angle_gamma   90.00
#
_symmetry.space_group_name_H-M   'P 1'
#
loop_
_entity.id
_entity.type
_entity.pdbx_description
1 polymer ?
#
loop_
_entity_poly.entity_id
_entity_poly.type
_entity_poly.pdbx_seq_one_letter_code
_entity_poly.pdbx_strand_id
1 'polypeptide(L)'
;MVSTKTQIAGFEFDNCLMNAAGVACMTTEELEEVKNSAAGTFVTKTATLEFRSGNPEPRYQDVPLGSINSMGLPNQGLDYYLNYLLELQETDPDWTFFLSLVGMSPE
;
A
#
# COMPACT_ATOMS: atom_id res chain seq x y z
N MET A 1 -18.82 22.14 13.91
CA MET A 1 -17.73 21.12 13.95
C MET A 1 -17.33 20.81 12.52
N VAL A 2 -16.05 20.79 12.22
CA VAL A 2 -15.56 20.43 10.87
C VAL A 2 -15.51 18.92 10.78
N SER A 3 -16.09 18.35 9.71
CA SER A 3 -15.97 16.92 9.41
C SER A 3 -14.66 16.64 8.66
N THR A 4 -13.96 15.58 9.04
CA THR A 4 -12.77 15.07 8.31
C THR A 4 -13.14 14.01 7.28
N LYS A 5 -14.41 13.59 7.24
CA LYS A 5 -14.89 12.59 6.28
C LYS A 5 -14.65 13.02 4.84
N THR A 6 -14.26 12.06 4.03
CA THR A 6 -14.02 12.24 2.59
C THR A 6 -14.63 11.09 1.80
N GLN A 7 -14.81 11.28 0.51
CA GLN A 7 -15.38 10.27 -0.38
C GLN A 7 -14.53 10.13 -1.64
N ILE A 8 -14.25 8.88 -2.04
CA ILE A 8 -13.51 8.55 -3.27
C ILE A 8 -14.25 7.41 -3.95
N ALA A 9 -14.60 7.57 -5.22
CA ALA A 9 -15.26 6.55 -6.05
C ALA A 9 -16.53 5.96 -5.42
N GLY A 10 -17.27 6.73 -4.64
CA GLY A 10 -18.48 6.29 -3.96
C GLY A 10 -18.27 5.65 -2.58
N PHE A 11 -17.03 5.45 -2.16
CA PHE A 11 -16.66 4.95 -0.83
C PHE A 11 -16.40 6.10 0.13
N GLU A 12 -16.95 6.03 1.34
CA GLU A 12 -16.76 7.01 2.40
C GLU A 12 -15.60 6.58 3.33
N PHE A 13 -14.78 7.55 3.71
CA PHE A 13 -13.65 7.37 4.63
C PHE A 13 -13.76 8.38 5.78
N ASP A 14 -13.32 8.00 6.97
CA ASP A 14 -13.35 8.89 8.15
C ASP A 14 -12.44 10.11 7.99
N ASN A 15 -11.40 9.99 7.17
CA ASN A 15 -10.53 11.11 6.79
C ASN A 15 -9.74 10.77 5.51
N CYS A 16 -9.01 11.73 4.98
CA CYS A 16 -8.24 11.61 3.73
C CYS A 16 -6.79 11.12 3.93
N LEU A 17 -6.40 10.76 5.16
CA LEU A 17 -5.02 10.34 5.44
C LEU A 17 -4.83 8.87 5.10
N MET A 18 -3.75 8.56 4.39
CA MET A 18 -3.32 7.20 4.05
C MET A 18 -1.82 7.17 3.80
N ASN A 19 -1.23 5.97 3.80
CA ASN A 19 0.14 5.80 3.32
C ASN A 19 0.22 5.98 1.79
N ALA A 20 1.42 5.95 1.24
CA ALA A 20 1.66 5.87 -0.21
C ALA A 20 2.06 4.44 -0.59
N ALA A 21 1.74 4.03 -1.84
CA ALA A 21 2.12 2.72 -2.37
C ALA A 21 3.64 2.60 -2.55
N GLY A 22 4.33 2.21 -1.49
CA GLY A 22 5.79 2.15 -1.41
C GLY A 22 6.33 2.44 -0.01
N VAL A 23 5.48 2.98 0.87
CA VAL A 23 5.81 3.34 2.25
C VAL A 23 4.85 2.65 3.20
N ALA A 24 5.38 1.94 4.20
CA ALA A 24 4.60 1.22 5.22
C ALA A 24 3.51 0.32 4.61
N CYS A 25 3.88 -0.51 3.63
CA CYS A 25 2.92 -1.32 2.89
C CYS A 25 3.54 -2.58 2.24
N MET A 26 4.80 -2.90 2.54
CA MET A 26 5.50 -4.05 1.99
C MET A 26 4.99 -5.35 2.59
N THR A 27 4.69 -5.35 3.89
CA THR A 27 4.23 -6.51 4.64
C THR A 27 2.85 -6.30 5.24
N THR A 28 2.19 -7.39 5.63
CA THR A 28 0.88 -7.33 6.31
C THR A 28 0.98 -6.62 7.64
N GLU A 29 2.09 -6.78 8.37
CA GLU A 29 2.34 -6.09 9.63
C GLU A 29 2.37 -4.57 9.45
N GLU A 30 3.06 -4.07 8.42
CA GLU A 30 3.08 -2.63 8.09
C GLU A 30 1.67 -2.12 7.73
N LEU A 31 0.89 -2.89 6.97
CA LEU A 31 -0.49 -2.53 6.64
C LEU A 31 -1.38 -2.48 7.89
N GLU A 32 -1.22 -3.43 8.82
CA GLU A 32 -1.91 -3.42 10.12
C GLU A 32 -1.53 -2.21 10.97
N GLU A 33 -0.27 -1.80 10.98
CA GLU A 33 0.16 -0.58 11.67
C GLU A 33 -0.54 0.65 11.11
N VAL A 34 -0.65 0.78 9.78
CA VAL A 34 -1.39 1.89 9.15
C VAL A 34 -2.87 1.81 9.49
N LYS A 35 -3.49 0.62 9.42
CA LYS A 35 -4.89 0.40 9.76
C LYS A 35 -5.20 0.80 11.21
N ASN A 36 -4.31 0.47 12.13
CA ASN A 36 -4.46 0.77 13.57
C ASN A 36 -4.02 2.21 13.95
N SER A 37 -3.57 3.00 13.00
CA SER A 37 -3.25 4.42 13.18
C SER A 37 -4.49 5.30 13.05
N ALA A 38 -4.29 6.62 12.98
CA ALA A 38 -5.36 7.59 12.70
C ALA A 38 -5.69 7.71 11.19
N ALA A 39 -5.10 6.87 10.31
CA ALA A 39 -5.39 6.88 8.88
C ALA A 39 -6.82 6.43 8.60
N GLY A 40 -7.45 7.04 7.61
CA GLY A 40 -8.80 6.68 7.16
C GLY A 40 -8.83 5.43 6.28
N THR A 41 -7.70 5.09 5.68
CA THR A 41 -7.51 3.90 4.83
C THR A 41 -6.03 3.61 4.62
N PHE A 42 -5.72 2.55 3.89
CA PHE A 42 -4.37 2.27 3.39
C PHE A 42 -4.38 1.88 1.90
N VAL A 43 -3.19 1.93 1.29
CA VAL A 43 -2.91 1.32 0.00
C VAL A 43 -1.80 0.28 0.15
N THR A 44 -1.94 -0.86 -0.52
CA THR A 44 -0.89 -1.90 -0.54
C THR A 44 0.35 -1.45 -1.31
N LYS A 45 1.47 -2.11 -1.09
CA LYS A 45 2.59 -2.06 -2.02
C LYS A 45 2.12 -2.40 -3.43
N THR A 46 2.63 -1.68 -4.43
CA THR A 46 2.33 -2.00 -5.83
C THR A 46 2.79 -3.42 -6.13
N ALA A 47 1.84 -4.29 -6.39
CA ALA A 47 2.07 -5.71 -6.61
C ALA A 47 2.27 -6.03 -8.09
N THR A 48 3.27 -6.87 -8.37
CA THR A 48 3.38 -7.63 -9.61
C THR A 48 2.75 -9.00 -9.43
N LEU A 49 2.48 -9.72 -10.53
CA LEU A 49 1.89 -11.06 -10.44
C LEU A 49 2.71 -11.97 -9.52
N GLU A 50 4.02 -12.00 -9.76
CA GLU A 50 4.97 -12.81 -8.97
C GLU A 50 5.74 -11.96 -7.96
N PHE A 51 6.32 -12.61 -6.95
CA PHE A 51 7.28 -12.00 -6.03
C PHE A 51 8.40 -11.31 -6.80
N ARG A 52 8.83 -10.15 -6.30
CA ARG A 52 9.91 -9.39 -6.89
C ARG A 52 10.85 -8.85 -5.81
N SER A 53 12.12 -9.25 -5.86
CA SER A 53 13.15 -8.80 -4.91
C SER A 53 13.56 -7.33 -5.14
N GLY A 54 13.31 -6.80 -6.32
CA GLY A 54 13.79 -5.49 -6.75
C GLY A 54 15.22 -5.53 -7.28
N ASN A 55 15.82 -4.36 -7.46
CA ASN A 55 17.19 -4.22 -7.96
C ASN A 55 18.20 -4.63 -6.89
N PRO A 56 19.45 -5.02 -7.28
CA PRO A 56 20.52 -5.29 -6.32
C PRO A 56 20.91 -4.03 -5.53
N GLU A 57 21.45 -4.23 -4.33
CA GLU A 57 22.01 -3.15 -3.51
C GLU A 57 23.37 -2.67 -4.08
N PRO A 58 23.73 -1.38 -3.88
CA PRO A 58 22.97 -0.32 -3.21
C PRO A 58 21.86 0.25 -4.11
N ARG A 59 20.66 0.40 -3.60
CA ARG A 59 19.50 0.89 -4.35
C ARG A 59 18.79 2.08 -3.70
N TYR A 60 19.33 2.57 -2.59
CA TYR A 60 18.86 3.76 -1.88
C TYR A 60 20.05 4.57 -1.37
N GLN A 61 19.99 5.89 -1.53
CA GLN A 61 21.03 6.80 -1.06
C GLN A 61 20.42 8.13 -0.59
N ASP A 62 20.72 8.51 0.65
CA ASP A 62 20.42 9.85 1.14
C ASP A 62 21.35 10.88 0.49
N VAL A 63 20.78 12.04 0.17
CA VAL A 63 21.48 13.21 -0.35
C VAL A 63 21.07 14.46 0.44
N PRO A 64 21.82 15.57 0.40
CA PRO A 64 21.58 16.72 1.30
C PRO A 64 20.17 17.30 1.33
N LEU A 65 19.36 17.14 0.30
CA LEU A 65 18.01 17.68 0.21
C LEU A 65 16.94 16.62 -0.13
N GLY A 66 17.24 15.35 0.09
CA GLY A 66 16.31 14.27 -0.21
C GLY A 66 16.99 12.92 -0.33
N SER A 67 16.51 12.08 -1.23
CA SER A 67 17.08 10.77 -1.50
C SER A 67 17.00 10.43 -2.98
N ILE A 68 17.85 9.51 -3.40
CA ILE A 68 17.82 8.90 -4.74
C ILE A 68 17.64 7.40 -4.55
N ASN A 69 16.77 6.78 -5.34
CA ASN A 69 16.61 5.33 -5.28
C ASN A 69 16.38 4.72 -6.66
N SER A 70 16.66 3.43 -6.73
CA SER A 70 16.35 2.54 -7.85
C SER A 70 15.86 1.20 -7.30
N MET A 71 14.76 1.22 -6.55
CA MET A 71 14.27 0.04 -5.83
C MET A 71 13.90 -1.12 -6.74
N GLY A 72 13.37 -0.88 -7.93
CA GLY A 72 12.99 -1.91 -8.89
C GLY A 72 11.71 -2.65 -8.53
N LEU A 73 10.76 -1.97 -7.90
CA LEU A 73 9.43 -2.51 -7.53
C LEU A 73 9.51 -3.78 -6.66
N PRO A 74 10.28 -3.82 -5.55
CA PRO A 74 10.22 -4.97 -4.66
C PRO A 74 8.82 -5.13 -4.08
N ASN A 75 8.29 -6.34 -4.09
CA ASN A 75 6.98 -6.65 -3.51
C ASN A 75 6.82 -8.16 -3.30
N GLN A 76 5.83 -8.56 -2.51
CA GLN A 76 5.61 -9.95 -2.13
C GLN A 76 4.82 -10.76 -3.18
N GLY A 77 4.41 -10.14 -4.28
CA GLY A 77 3.53 -10.73 -5.28
C GLY A 77 2.04 -10.53 -4.97
N LEU A 78 1.22 -10.63 -6.00
CA LEU A 78 -0.21 -10.34 -5.89
C LEU A 78 -0.93 -11.21 -4.87
N ASP A 79 -0.69 -12.52 -4.88
CA ASP A 79 -1.39 -13.46 -4.00
C ASP A 79 -1.18 -13.16 -2.52
N TYR A 80 0.01 -12.69 -2.14
CA TYR A 80 0.31 -12.30 -0.76
C TYR A 80 -0.64 -11.19 -0.27
N TYR A 81 -0.83 -10.14 -1.06
CA TYR A 81 -1.72 -9.04 -0.68
C TYR A 81 -3.18 -9.43 -0.80
N LEU A 82 -3.58 -10.18 -1.83
CA LEU A 82 -4.96 -10.64 -2.00
C LEU A 82 -5.42 -11.51 -0.83
N ASN A 83 -4.61 -12.46 -0.38
CA ASN A 83 -4.97 -13.32 0.75
C ASN A 83 -5.21 -12.49 2.02
N TYR A 84 -4.34 -11.53 2.32
CA TYR A 84 -4.52 -10.63 3.45
C TYR A 84 -5.80 -9.77 3.32
N LEU A 85 -6.04 -9.20 2.14
CA LEU A 85 -7.19 -8.33 1.91
C LEU A 85 -8.52 -9.10 1.97
N LEU A 86 -8.55 -10.35 1.50
CA LEU A 86 -9.72 -11.21 1.62
C LEU A 86 -10.02 -11.56 3.09
N GLU A 87 -9.00 -11.91 3.86
CA GLU A 87 -9.13 -12.13 5.31
C GLU A 87 -9.62 -10.86 6.03
N LEU A 88 -9.09 -9.69 5.65
CA LEU A 88 -9.52 -8.42 6.21
C LEU A 88 -10.99 -8.12 5.90
N GLN A 89 -11.47 -8.41 4.70
CA GLN A 89 -12.89 -8.25 4.34
C GLN A 89 -13.82 -9.15 5.17
N GLU A 90 -13.35 -10.33 5.57
CA GLU A 90 -14.12 -11.23 6.44
C GLU A 90 -14.14 -10.75 7.90
N THR A 91 -13.01 -10.24 8.39
CA THR A 91 -12.85 -9.83 9.80
C THR A 91 -13.30 -8.40 10.08
N ASP A 92 -13.19 -7.51 9.12
CA ASP A 92 -13.58 -6.09 9.22
C ASP A 92 -14.20 -5.61 7.89
N PRO A 93 -15.42 -6.05 7.56
CA PRO A 93 -16.06 -5.79 6.25
C PRO A 93 -16.32 -4.32 5.97
N ASP A 94 -16.33 -3.47 6.99
CA ASP A 94 -16.54 -2.02 6.84
C ASP A 94 -15.25 -1.26 6.50
N TRP A 95 -14.08 -1.90 6.64
CA TRP A 95 -12.81 -1.30 6.28
C TRP A 95 -12.59 -1.29 4.78
N THR A 96 -12.48 -0.11 4.19
CA THR A 96 -12.19 0.09 2.77
C THR A 96 -10.70 0.36 2.56
N PHE A 97 -10.12 -0.25 1.53
CA PHE A 97 -8.69 -0.18 1.21
C PHE A 97 -8.45 -0.01 -0.29
N PHE A 98 -7.22 0.33 -0.64
CA PHE A 98 -6.74 0.38 -2.02
C PHE A 98 -5.71 -0.73 -2.28
N LEU A 99 -5.88 -1.43 -3.39
CA LEU A 99 -4.90 -2.38 -3.92
C LEU A 99 -4.17 -1.74 -5.10
N SER A 100 -2.86 -1.57 -4.98
CA SER A 100 -2.02 -1.04 -6.05
C SER A 100 -1.45 -2.18 -6.90
N LEU A 101 -1.66 -2.11 -8.20
CA LEU A 101 -1.26 -3.13 -9.18
C LEU A 101 -0.45 -2.53 -10.31
N VAL A 102 0.46 -3.32 -10.86
CA VAL A 102 1.19 -2.99 -12.09
C VAL A 102 1.27 -4.19 -13.02
N GLY A 103 0.91 -3.98 -14.28
CA GLY A 103 1.20 -4.92 -15.36
C GLY A 103 2.60 -4.70 -15.90
N MET A 104 3.30 -5.77 -16.25
CA MET A 104 4.64 -5.70 -16.87
C MET A 104 4.60 -5.76 -18.38
N SER A 105 3.44 -6.04 -18.96
CA SER A 105 3.15 -6.00 -20.40
C SER A 105 1.71 -5.58 -20.62
N PRO A 106 1.35 -5.11 -21.84
CA PRO A 106 -0.03 -4.77 -22.15
C PRO A 106 -0.96 -5.99 -22.42
N GLU A 107 -0.41 -7.20 -22.32
CA GLU A 107 -1.14 -8.47 -22.53
C GLU A 107 -1.65 -9.06 -21.22
#